data_7c62eaf683efc33d3058e091d17fddb6
#
_entry.id   7c62eaf683efc33d3058e091d17fddb6
#
_cell.length_a   1.000
_cell.length_b   1.000
_cell.length_c   1.000
_cell.angle_alpha   90.00
_cell.angle_beta   90.00
_cell.angle_gamma   90.00
#
_symmetry.space_group_name_H-M   'P 1'
#
loop_
_entity.id
_entity.type
_entity.pdbx_description
1 polymer ?
#
loop_
_entity_poly.entity_id
_entity_poly.type
_entity_poly.pdbx_seq_one_letter_code
_entity_poly.pdbx_strand_id
1 'polypeptide(L)'
;MSKECVEQVEGAGASVPMTDISNIDVPEGTDELSRNTRRAWRDRLNSASTRKMITGVLATLVGGSFWGFSGTSASFLFDTYHVDTLWLMSIRQILAGLLFMAVVVTRDRERLIKLWATPADRKQLLLFTAFGLLFNQFCYLSAVRLTNAGTATVLQCLQLVIIMGYPCVVDRRMPRVREAVGIGLALGGTFLIATGGDPTSLNISPLGLIAGLMCAVSATCMAVIPAKILPEYGSPTVTGSAMLTAGIVSCAVVQPW
;
A
#
# COMPACT_ATOMS: atom_id res chain seq x y z
N MET A 1 -4.32 -18.47 30.86
CA MET A 1 -3.18 -19.41 30.63
C MET A 1 -1.93 -18.55 30.51
N SER A 2 -1.36 -18.07 31.62
CA SER A 2 -0.32 -17.05 31.48
C SER A 2 0.53 -16.74 32.71
N LYS A 3 0.33 -17.28 33.86
CA LYS A 3 1.19 -17.01 35.03
C LYS A 3 1.97 -18.25 35.55
N GLU A 4 1.53 -19.43 35.22
CA GLU A 4 2.19 -20.67 35.67
C GLU A 4 3.44 -21.09 34.85
N CYS A 5 3.68 -20.49 33.68
CA CYS A 5 4.84 -20.80 32.85
C CYS A 5 6.10 -19.98 33.19
N VAL A 6 5.96 -18.90 33.96
CA VAL A 6 7.08 -18.03 34.34
C VAL A 6 7.70 -18.45 35.69
N GLU A 7 6.92 -19.11 36.56
CA GLU A 7 7.37 -19.51 37.89
C GLU A 7 8.19 -20.79 37.92
N GLN A 8 8.19 -21.58 36.84
CA GLN A 8 9.01 -22.81 36.73
C GLN A 8 10.45 -22.58 36.27
N VAL A 9 10.82 -21.38 35.84
CA VAL A 9 12.19 -21.07 35.40
C VAL A 9 13.04 -20.45 36.52
N GLU A 10 12.44 -19.97 37.60
CA GLU A 10 13.17 -19.35 38.72
C GLU A 10 13.58 -20.34 39.82
N GLY A 11 13.15 -21.60 39.78
CA GLY A 11 13.42 -22.61 40.83
C GLY A 11 14.66 -23.49 40.63
N ALA A 12 15.41 -23.37 39.53
CA ALA A 12 16.59 -24.18 39.24
C ALA A 12 17.90 -23.39 39.38
N GLY A 13 18.04 -22.66 40.47
CA GLY A 13 19.31 -22.04 40.87
C GLY A 13 20.25 -23.06 41.50
N ALA A 14 20.67 -24.11 40.79
CA ALA A 14 21.82 -24.92 41.14
C ALA A 14 23.05 -24.25 40.56
N SER A 15 23.86 -23.65 41.43
CA SER A 15 25.20 -23.17 41.15
C SER A 15 26.06 -24.31 40.59
N VAL A 16 26.20 -24.35 39.26
CA VAL A 16 27.20 -25.18 38.61
C VAL A 16 28.56 -24.53 38.87
N PRO A 17 29.54 -25.22 39.48
CA PRO A 17 30.87 -24.65 39.67
C PRO A 17 31.46 -24.35 38.29
N MET A 18 31.96 -23.14 38.12
CA MET A 18 32.77 -22.72 36.96
C MET A 18 34.06 -23.57 36.98
N THR A 19 34.00 -24.78 36.47
CA THR A 19 35.19 -25.49 36.05
C THR A 19 35.67 -24.91 34.73
N ASP A 20 36.93 -24.56 34.76
CA ASP A 20 37.74 -23.97 33.69
C ASP A 20 37.45 -24.61 32.33
N ILE A 21 36.77 -23.85 31.47
CA ILE A 21 36.38 -24.29 30.12
C ILE A 21 37.54 -24.13 29.12
N SER A 22 38.75 -23.79 29.63
CA SER A 22 39.93 -23.55 28.80
C SER A 22 40.59 -24.82 28.24
N ASN A 23 40.18 -26.03 28.67
CA ASN A 23 40.81 -27.29 28.26
C ASN A 23 39.83 -28.33 27.73
N ILE A 24 38.77 -27.93 27.07
CA ILE A 24 37.99 -28.87 26.27
C ILE A 24 38.63 -28.92 24.89
N ASP A 25 39.40 -30.00 24.63
CA ASP A 25 39.86 -30.35 23.28
C ASP A 25 38.62 -30.58 22.39
N VAL A 26 38.17 -29.52 21.69
CA VAL A 26 37.11 -29.61 20.70
C VAL A 26 37.74 -30.20 19.45
N PRO A 27 37.31 -31.36 18.95
CA PRO A 27 37.89 -31.96 17.75
C PRO A 27 37.84 -30.93 16.60
N GLU A 28 38.99 -30.68 15.94
CA GLU A 28 39.14 -29.69 14.87
C GLU A 28 38.10 -29.84 13.74
N GLY A 29 37.45 -30.98 13.59
CA GLY A 29 36.39 -31.23 12.61
C GLY A 29 35.02 -30.61 12.91
N THR A 30 34.72 -30.24 14.18
CA THR A 30 33.40 -29.72 14.57
C THR A 30 33.24 -28.24 14.23
N ASP A 31 34.33 -27.49 14.18
CA ASP A 31 34.34 -26.06 13.85
C ASP A 31 34.13 -25.82 12.35
N GLU A 32 34.66 -26.68 11.47
CA GLU A 32 34.44 -26.59 10.04
C GLU A 32 33.02 -27.00 9.64
N LEU A 33 32.47 -28.06 10.28
CA LEU A 33 31.10 -28.50 10.07
C LEU A 33 30.10 -27.42 10.52
N SER A 34 30.36 -26.78 11.67
CA SER A 34 29.54 -25.67 12.17
C SER A 34 29.58 -24.43 11.28
N ARG A 35 30.76 -24.10 10.75
CA ARG A 35 30.96 -22.99 9.80
C ARG A 35 30.28 -23.26 8.46
N ASN A 36 30.38 -24.47 7.91
CA ASN A 36 29.74 -24.87 6.67
C ASN A 36 28.21 -24.90 6.82
N THR A 37 27.70 -25.39 7.93
CA THR A 37 26.26 -25.39 8.24
C THR A 37 25.73 -23.95 8.35
N ARG A 38 26.43 -23.06 9.07
CA ARG A 38 26.05 -21.64 9.18
C ARG A 38 26.11 -20.90 7.84
N ARG A 39 27.12 -21.20 6.99
CA ARG A 39 27.19 -20.67 5.62
C ARG A 39 26.02 -21.14 4.77
N ALA A 40 25.73 -22.42 4.76
CA ALA A 40 24.60 -22.99 4.02
C ALA A 40 23.24 -22.43 4.47
N TRP A 41 23.04 -22.23 5.78
CA TRP A 41 21.85 -21.57 6.30
C TRP A 41 21.76 -20.09 5.87
N ARG A 42 22.86 -19.36 5.94
CA ARG A 42 22.93 -17.97 5.51
C ARG A 42 22.64 -17.83 4.02
N ASP A 43 23.19 -18.72 3.19
CA ASP A 43 22.97 -18.71 1.74
C ASP A 43 21.52 -19.08 1.40
N ARG A 44 20.91 -20.02 2.11
CA ARG A 44 19.47 -20.35 1.97
C ARG A 44 18.58 -19.18 2.38
N LEU A 45 18.88 -18.52 3.49
CA LEU A 45 18.12 -17.34 3.94
C LEU A 45 18.27 -16.16 2.97
N ASN A 46 19.48 -15.91 2.45
CA ASN A 46 19.72 -14.89 1.45
C ASN A 46 19.01 -15.20 0.13
N SER A 47 19.09 -16.46 -0.34
CA SER A 47 18.41 -16.91 -1.55
C SER A 47 16.89 -16.81 -1.42
N ALA A 48 16.31 -17.23 -0.29
CA ALA A 48 14.86 -17.11 -0.03
C ALA A 48 14.41 -15.65 0.08
N SER A 49 15.21 -14.79 0.71
CA SER A 49 14.96 -13.34 0.82
C SER A 49 15.03 -12.67 -0.55
N THR A 50 16.07 -12.97 -1.33
CA THR A 50 16.25 -12.45 -2.69
C THR A 50 15.10 -12.88 -3.60
N ARG A 51 14.68 -14.14 -3.54
CA ARG A 51 13.55 -14.64 -4.32
C ARG A 51 12.24 -13.95 -3.98
N LYS A 52 11.95 -13.75 -2.69
CA LYS A 52 10.78 -12.98 -2.23
C LYS A 52 10.82 -11.54 -2.72
N MET A 53 11.99 -10.91 -2.66
CA MET A 53 12.20 -9.53 -3.13
C MET A 53 11.96 -9.42 -4.64
N ILE A 54 12.54 -10.32 -5.45
CA ILE A 54 12.33 -10.34 -6.90
C ILE A 54 10.86 -10.56 -7.24
N THR A 55 10.19 -11.51 -6.58
CA THR A 55 8.76 -11.75 -6.78
C THR A 55 7.92 -10.52 -6.43
N GLY A 56 8.25 -9.83 -5.33
CA GLY A 56 7.61 -8.59 -4.94
C GLY A 56 7.80 -7.47 -5.96
N VAL A 57 9.03 -7.29 -6.47
CA VAL A 57 9.33 -6.30 -7.51
C VAL A 57 8.58 -6.61 -8.81
N LEU A 58 8.60 -7.87 -9.27
CA LEU A 58 7.88 -8.28 -10.48
C LEU A 58 6.36 -8.08 -10.32
N ALA A 59 5.79 -8.46 -9.17
CA ALA A 59 4.37 -8.25 -8.90
C ALA A 59 4.00 -6.75 -8.90
N THR A 60 4.87 -5.90 -8.35
CA THR A 60 4.68 -4.44 -8.35
C THR A 60 4.76 -3.86 -9.77
N LEU A 61 5.71 -4.31 -10.58
CA LEU A 61 5.84 -3.87 -11.97
C LEU A 61 4.62 -4.26 -12.81
N VAL A 62 4.16 -5.51 -12.68
CA VAL A 62 2.95 -5.99 -13.36
C VAL A 62 1.72 -5.22 -12.90
N GLY A 63 1.55 -5.03 -11.59
CA GLY A 63 0.45 -4.24 -11.03
C GLY A 63 0.46 -2.79 -11.51
N GLY A 64 1.63 -2.15 -11.53
CA GLY A 64 1.81 -0.79 -12.05
C GLY A 64 1.51 -0.68 -13.54
N SER A 65 1.88 -1.68 -14.35
CA SER A 65 1.54 -1.73 -15.77
C SER A 65 0.04 -1.83 -16.01
N PHE A 66 -0.67 -2.68 -15.24
CA PHE A 66 -2.13 -2.75 -15.30
C PHE A 66 -2.80 -1.46 -14.82
N TRP A 67 -2.23 -0.78 -13.83
CA TRP A 67 -2.72 0.52 -13.40
C TRP A 67 -2.62 1.55 -14.52
N GLY A 68 -1.45 1.67 -15.17
CA GLY A 68 -1.24 2.58 -16.30
C GLY A 68 -2.17 2.27 -17.47
N PHE A 69 -2.30 1.00 -17.86
CA PHE A 69 -3.23 0.55 -18.90
C PHE A 69 -4.69 0.94 -18.57
N SER A 70 -5.09 0.75 -17.31
CA SER A 70 -6.44 1.12 -16.84
C SER A 70 -6.69 2.63 -16.92
N GLY A 71 -5.68 3.47 -16.61
CA GLY A 71 -5.76 4.93 -16.75
C GLY A 71 -5.88 5.37 -18.20
N THR A 72 -5.04 4.79 -19.08
CA THR A 72 -5.09 5.08 -20.53
C THR A 72 -6.42 4.65 -21.15
N SER A 73 -6.95 3.49 -20.75
CA SER A 73 -8.27 3.03 -21.19
C SER A 73 -9.39 3.97 -20.75
N ALA A 74 -9.29 4.52 -19.52
CA ALA A 74 -10.25 5.52 -19.05
C ALA A 74 -10.17 6.82 -19.86
N SER A 75 -8.97 7.31 -20.16
CA SER A 75 -8.76 8.48 -21.03
C SER A 75 -9.41 8.28 -22.41
N PHE A 76 -9.15 7.13 -23.04
CA PHE A 76 -9.75 6.78 -24.33
C PHE A 76 -11.29 6.76 -24.30
N LEU A 77 -11.89 6.20 -23.21
CA LEU A 77 -13.33 6.18 -23.04
C LEU A 77 -13.92 7.59 -22.88
N PHE A 78 -13.22 8.48 -22.18
CA PHE A 78 -13.66 9.88 -22.04
C PHE A 78 -13.57 10.65 -23.35
N ASP A 79 -12.48 10.48 -24.10
CA ASP A 79 -12.25 11.22 -25.34
C ASP A 79 -13.14 10.74 -26.49
N THR A 80 -13.35 9.40 -26.60
CA THR A 80 -14.06 8.82 -27.74
C THR A 80 -15.57 8.69 -27.50
N TYR A 81 -15.95 8.26 -26.30
CA TYR A 81 -17.36 7.92 -25.98
C TYR A 81 -18.02 8.91 -25.04
N HIS A 82 -17.29 9.91 -24.54
CA HIS A 82 -17.79 10.93 -23.60
C HIS A 82 -18.50 10.33 -22.38
N VAL A 83 -17.99 9.18 -21.89
CA VAL A 83 -18.56 8.45 -20.76
C VAL A 83 -18.55 9.31 -19.51
N ASP A 84 -19.57 9.19 -18.66
CA ASP A 84 -19.58 9.90 -17.39
C ASP A 84 -18.56 9.30 -16.42
N THR A 85 -17.84 10.19 -15.71
CA THR A 85 -16.84 9.82 -14.70
C THR A 85 -17.42 8.96 -13.59
N LEU A 86 -18.62 9.31 -13.11
CA LEU A 86 -19.30 8.58 -12.03
C LEU A 86 -19.78 7.21 -12.50
N TRP A 87 -20.25 7.10 -13.72
CA TRP A 87 -20.66 5.83 -14.33
C TRP A 87 -19.46 4.88 -14.42
N LEU A 88 -18.36 5.34 -15.00
CA LEU A 88 -17.14 4.52 -15.16
C LEU A 88 -16.58 4.08 -13.79
N MET A 89 -16.57 4.99 -12.80
CA MET A 89 -16.17 4.70 -11.44
C MET A 89 -17.00 3.58 -10.83
N SER A 90 -18.32 3.63 -10.96
CA SER A 90 -19.25 2.67 -10.38
C SER A 90 -19.06 1.27 -10.95
N ILE A 91 -19.00 1.14 -12.28
CA ILE A 91 -18.79 -0.15 -12.96
C ILE A 91 -17.45 -0.77 -12.58
N ARG A 92 -16.37 0.02 -12.59
CA ARG A 92 -15.03 -0.48 -12.22
C ARG A 92 -14.98 -0.97 -10.78
N GLN A 93 -15.58 -0.24 -9.84
CA GLN A 93 -15.56 -0.58 -8.42
C GLN A 93 -16.37 -1.85 -8.13
N ILE A 94 -17.55 -1.99 -8.72
CA ILE A 94 -18.39 -3.17 -8.49
C ILE A 94 -17.75 -4.42 -9.09
N LEU A 95 -17.23 -4.35 -10.32
CA LEU A 95 -16.57 -5.49 -10.97
C LEU A 95 -15.32 -5.93 -10.19
N ALA A 96 -14.45 -4.98 -9.82
CA ALA A 96 -13.26 -5.27 -9.03
C ALA A 96 -13.63 -5.83 -7.65
N GLY A 97 -14.63 -5.24 -6.97
CA GLY A 97 -15.12 -5.70 -5.69
C GLY A 97 -15.66 -7.13 -5.74
N LEU A 98 -16.43 -7.48 -6.76
CA LEU A 98 -16.96 -8.84 -6.96
C LEU A 98 -15.83 -9.85 -7.19
N LEU A 99 -14.84 -9.53 -8.03
CA LEU A 99 -13.70 -10.40 -8.29
C LEU A 99 -12.88 -10.64 -7.02
N PHE A 100 -12.56 -9.57 -6.28
CA PHE A 100 -11.84 -9.71 -5.00
C PHE A 100 -12.66 -10.52 -3.99
N MET A 101 -13.96 -10.25 -3.89
CA MET A 101 -14.83 -10.96 -2.94
C MET A 101 -14.94 -12.44 -3.27
N ALA A 102 -15.00 -12.82 -4.54
CA ALA A 102 -14.98 -14.22 -4.95
C ALA A 102 -13.73 -14.95 -4.44
N VAL A 103 -12.56 -14.30 -4.52
CA VAL A 103 -11.30 -14.84 -3.99
C VAL A 103 -11.30 -14.88 -2.46
N VAL A 104 -11.77 -13.83 -1.80
CA VAL A 104 -11.78 -13.73 -0.33
C VAL A 104 -12.71 -14.74 0.31
N VAL A 105 -13.92 -14.92 -0.24
CA VAL A 105 -14.89 -15.90 0.28
C VAL A 105 -14.36 -17.33 0.19
N THR A 106 -13.57 -17.64 -0.84
CA THR A 106 -12.99 -18.98 -0.99
C THR A 106 -11.75 -19.23 -0.14
N ARG A 107 -10.98 -18.18 0.22
CA ARG A 107 -9.69 -18.33 0.90
C ARG A 107 -9.65 -17.82 2.35
N ASP A 108 -10.35 -16.73 2.65
CA ASP A 108 -10.23 -15.98 3.89
C ASP A 108 -11.57 -15.62 4.53
N ARG A 109 -12.58 -16.50 4.40
CA ARG A 109 -13.94 -16.26 4.88
C ARG A 109 -14.01 -15.91 6.37
N GLU A 110 -13.20 -16.53 7.20
CA GLU A 110 -13.19 -16.28 8.65
C GLU A 110 -12.75 -14.86 8.97
N ARG A 111 -11.70 -14.39 8.30
CA ARG A 111 -11.20 -13.00 8.44
C ARG A 111 -12.23 -11.99 7.97
N LEU A 112 -12.94 -12.30 6.88
CA LEU A 112 -14.02 -11.46 6.38
C LEU A 112 -15.14 -11.30 7.43
N ILE A 113 -15.61 -12.40 8.00
CA ILE A 113 -16.66 -12.39 9.03
C ILE A 113 -16.20 -11.60 10.25
N LYS A 114 -14.96 -11.82 10.73
CA LYS A 114 -14.38 -11.12 11.86
C LYS A 114 -14.28 -9.61 11.63
N LEU A 115 -13.84 -9.18 10.43
CA LEU A 115 -13.73 -7.77 10.05
C LEU A 115 -15.07 -7.04 10.15
N TRP A 116 -16.14 -7.67 9.66
CA TRP A 116 -17.49 -7.09 9.70
C TRP A 116 -18.16 -7.20 11.07
N ALA A 117 -17.80 -8.19 11.87
CA ALA A 117 -18.33 -8.38 13.22
C ALA A 117 -17.76 -7.38 14.22
N THR A 118 -16.52 -6.90 14.05
CA THR A 118 -15.86 -5.98 14.97
C THR A 118 -16.24 -4.51 14.64
N PRO A 119 -16.98 -3.81 15.52
CA PRO A 119 -17.49 -2.47 15.20
C PRO A 119 -16.41 -1.43 14.92
N ALA A 120 -15.27 -1.51 15.63
CA ALA A 120 -14.14 -0.59 15.44
C ALA A 120 -13.50 -0.75 14.06
N ASP A 121 -13.25 -2.00 13.64
CA ASP A 121 -12.61 -2.31 12.38
C ASP A 121 -13.55 -2.06 11.20
N ARG A 122 -14.84 -2.35 11.38
CA ARG A 122 -15.88 -1.99 10.41
C ARG A 122 -15.94 -0.48 10.19
N LYS A 123 -15.90 0.34 11.25
CA LYS A 123 -15.86 1.81 11.13
C LYS A 123 -14.62 2.26 10.35
N GLN A 124 -13.46 1.68 10.64
CA GLN A 124 -12.22 1.99 9.93
C GLN A 124 -12.27 1.56 8.46
N LEU A 125 -12.85 0.41 8.17
CA LEU A 125 -13.13 -0.06 6.80
C LEU A 125 -14.04 0.92 6.04
N LEU A 126 -15.11 1.39 6.65
CA LEU A 126 -16.04 2.35 6.03
C LEU A 126 -15.37 3.72 5.79
N LEU A 127 -14.55 4.20 6.71
CA LEU A 127 -13.74 5.41 6.51
C LEU A 127 -12.74 5.23 5.37
N PHE A 128 -12.07 4.08 5.29
CA PHE A 128 -11.19 3.75 4.18
C PHE A 128 -11.95 3.69 2.85
N THR A 129 -13.15 3.09 2.83
CA THR A 129 -14.01 3.04 1.65
C THR A 129 -14.39 4.43 1.16
N ALA A 130 -14.84 5.31 2.08
CA ALA A 130 -15.31 6.65 1.71
C ALA A 130 -14.16 7.56 1.25
N PHE A 131 -13.14 7.73 2.09
CA PHE A 131 -12.06 8.71 1.84
C PHE A 131 -10.87 8.11 1.07
N GLY A 132 -10.57 6.84 1.24
CA GLY A 132 -9.49 6.18 0.54
C GLY A 132 -9.89 5.69 -0.86
N LEU A 133 -11.06 5.09 -1.04
CA LEU A 133 -11.44 4.50 -2.32
C LEU A 133 -12.40 5.38 -3.13
N LEU A 134 -13.58 5.71 -2.63
CA LEU A 134 -14.57 6.46 -3.39
C LEU A 134 -14.05 7.84 -3.78
N PHE A 135 -13.58 8.59 -2.81
CA PHE A 135 -13.08 9.93 -3.04
C PHE A 135 -11.81 9.93 -3.91
N ASN A 136 -10.89 8.98 -3.70
CA ASN A 136 -9.70 8.83 -4.53
C ASN A 136 -10.03 8.52 -5.99
N GLN A 137 -10.94 7.58 -6.22
CA GLN A 137 -11.36 7.20 -7.59
C GLN A 137 -12.06 8.35 -8.30
N PHE A 138 -12.91 9.08 -7.60
CA PHE A 138 -13.57 10.26 -8.16
C PHE A 138 -12.55 11.34 -8.56
N CYS A 139 -11.63 11.69 -7.65
CA CYS A 139 -10.59 12.69 -7.93
C CYS A 139 -9.65 12.25 -9.04
N TYR A 140 -9.23 10.98 -9.05
CA TYR A 140 -8.35 10.43 -10.09
C TYR A 140 -9.00 10.48 -11.47
N LEU A 141 -10.21 9.95 -11.62
CA LEU A 141 -10.91 9.94 -12.90
C LEU A 141 -11.27 11.36 -13.36
N SER A 142 -11.61 12.26 -12.44
CA SER A 142 -11.81 13.67 -12.75
C SER A 142 -10.51 14.33 -13.23
N ALA A 143 -9.38 14.04 -12.60
CA ALA A 143 -8.08 14.52 -13.04
C ALA A 143 -7.72 13.97 -14.43
N VAL A 144 -7.95 12.67 -14.70
CA VAL A 144 -7.75 12.04 -16.02
C VAL A 144 -8.59 12.72 -17.09
N ARG A 145 -9.87 12.99 -16.80
CA ARG A 145 -10.80 13.65 -17.72
C ARG A 145 -10.41 15.09 -18.03
N LEU A 146 -9.92 15.83 -17.05
CA LEU A 146 -9.57 17.25 -17.16
C LEU A 146 -8.14 17.49 -17.66
N THR A 147 -7.31 16.46 -17.66
CA THR A 147 -5.91 16.53 -18.11
C THR A 147 -5.59 15.38 -19.07
N ASN A 148 -4.95 14.35 -18.56
CA ASN A 148 -4.71 13.05 -19.19
C ASN A 148 -4.24 12.03 -18.12
N ALA A 149 -4.19 10.75 -18.48
CA ALA A 149 -3.82 9.68 -17.54
C ALA A 149 -2.40 9.83 -16.97
N GLY A 150 -1.45 10.29 -17.79
CA GLY A 150 -0.06 10.51 -17.37
C GLY A 150 0.05 11.61 -16.32
N THR A 151 -0.52 12.77 -16.61
CA THR A 151 -0.54 13.94 -15.72
C THR A 151 -1.26 13.62 -14.40
N ALA A 152 -2.43 12.98 -14.46
CA ALA A 152 -3.19 12.58 -13.27
C ALA A 152 -2.37 11.64 -12.37
N THR A 153 -1.66 10.68 -12.97
CA THR A 153 -0.81 9.73 -12.22
C THR A 153 0.38 10.41 -11.56
N VAL A 154 1.02 11.37 -12.26
CA VAL A 154 2.15 12.12 -11.67
C VAL A 154 1.68 13.02 -10.53
N LEU A 155 0.55 13.70 -10.68
CA LEU A 155 -0.05 14.50 -9.60
C LEU A 155 -0.41 13.62 -8.40
N GLN A 156 -0.93 12.42 -8.62
CA GLN A 156 -1.20 11.46 -7.56
C GLN A 156 0.07 11.01 -6.82
N CYS A 157 1.22 10.89 -7.51
CA CYS A 157 2.49 10.54 -6.87
C CYS A 157 2.95 11.55 -5.80
N LEU A 158 2.39 12.77 -5.77
CA LEU A 158 2.61 13.72 -4.68
C LEU A 158 2.14 13.18 -3.31
N GLN A 159 1.32 12.14 -3.26
CA GLN A 159 1.03 11.42 -2.01
C GLN A 159 2.30 11.02 -1.26
N LEU A 160 3.36 10.64 -1.97
CA LEU A 160 4.65 10.27 -1.35
C LEU A 160 5.27 11.44 -0.60
N VAL A 161 5.14 12.65 -1.15
CA VAL A 161 5.60 13.89 -0.48
C VAL A 161 4.82 14.12 0.80
N ILE A 162 3.50 13.93 0.77
CA ILE A 162 2.62 14.08 1.94
C ILE A 162 2.96 13.03 2.99
N ILE A 163 3.09 11.74 2.59
CA ILE A 163 3.41 10.64 3.51
C ILE A 163 4.79 10.83 4.15
N MET A 164 5.78 11.31 3.39
CA MET A 164 7.13 11.56 3.91
C MET A 164 7.20 12.83 4.74
N GLY A 165 6.45 13.86 4.37
CA GLY A 165 6.41 15.14 5.06
C GLY A 165 5.64 15.09 6.38
N TYR A 166 4.60 14.27 6.49
CA TYR A 166 3.76 14.17 7.67
C TYR A 166 4.55 13.85 8.96
N PRO A 167 5.40 12.81 9.03
CA PRO A 167 6.23 12.56 10.21
C PRO A 167 7.21 13.69 10.50
N CYS A 168 7.73 14.36 9.47
CA CYS A 168 8.63 15.49 9.67
C CYS A 168 7.93 16.66 10.39
N VAL A 169 6.68 16.91 10.07
CA VAL A 169 5.87 17.96 10.70
C VAL A 169 5.44 17.57 12.11
N VAL A 170 4.93 16.35 12.28
CA VAL A 170 4.39 15.85 13.57
C VAL A 170 5.50 15.68 14.60
N ASP A 171 6.60 15.05 14.22
CA ASP A 171 7.73 14.78 15.11
C ASP A 171 8.72 15.97 15.18
N ARG A 172 8.42 17.06 14.48
CA ARG A 172 9.28 18.26 14.37
C ARG A 172 10.73 17.91 14.01
N ARG A 173 10.91 16.85 13.22
CA ARG A 173 12.23 16.43 12.74
C ARG A 173 12.54 17.01 11.36
N MET A 174 13.80 17.34 11.14
CA MET A 174 14.26 17.70 9.80
C MET A 174 14.20 16.47 8.88
N PRO A 175 13.75 16.63 7.61
CA PRO A 175 13.81 15.56 6.63
C PRO A 175 15.26 15.13 6.41
N ARG A 176 15.49 13.84 6.25
CA ARG A 176 16.81 13.33 5.87
C ARG A 176 17.14 13.79 4.45
N VAL A 177 18.43 13.95 4.13
CA VAL A 177 18.87 14.42 2.81
C VAL A 177 18.23 13.62 1.67
N ARG A 178 18.10 12.30 1.81
CA ARG A 178 17.44 11.45 0.82
C ARG A 178 15.95 11.78 0.67
N GLU A 179 15.26 12.06 1.77
CA GLU A 179 13.84 12.46 1.78
C GLU A 179 13.68 13.84 1.11
N ALA A 180 14.55 14.80 1.46
CA ALA A 180 14.54 16.13 0.87
C ALA A 180 14.81 16.14 -0.64
N VAL A 181 15.77 15.32 -1.10
CA VAL A 181 16.05 15.15 -2.54
C VAL A 181 14.85 14.52 -3.24
N GLY A 182 14.24 13.48 -2.66
CA GLY A 182 13.04 12.83 -3.23
C GLY A 182 11.86 13.79 -3.34
N ILE A 183 11.60 14.59 -2.32
CA ILE A 183 10.56 15.63 -2.31
C ILE A 183 10.85 16.67 -3.40
N GLY A 184 12.10 17.17 -3.46
CA GLY A 184 12.51 18.15 -4.46
C GLY A 184 12.34 17.65 -5.90
N LEU A 185 12.74 16.40 -6.17
CA LEU A 185 12.55 15.78 -7.50
C LEU A 185 11.07 15.58 -7.84
N ALA A 186 10.25 15.13 -6.87
CA ALA A 186 8.81 14.96 -7.08
C ALA A 186 8.11 16.28 -7.38
N LEU A 187 8.40 17.33 -6.61
CA LEU A 187 7.85 18.67 -6.83
C LEU A 187 8.34 19.28 -8.15
N GLY A 188 9.64 19.15 -8.46
CA GLY A 188 10.23 19.61 -9.71
C GLY A 188 9.63 18.91 -10.93
N GLY A 189 9.47 17.57 -10.88
CA GLY A 189 8.81 16.79 -11.93
C GLY A 189 7.34 17.20 -12.13
N THR A 190 6.61 17.40 -11.04
CA THR A 190 5.22 17.88 -11.09
C THR A 190 5.13 19.28 -11.70
N PHE A 191 6.04 20.17 -11.31
CA PHE A 191 6.11 21.52 -11.85
C PHE A 191 6.39 21.51 -13.36
N LEU A 192 7.36 20.74 -13.84
CA LEU A 192 7.68 20.60 -15.26
C LEU A 192 6.49 20.07 -16.06
N ILE A 193 5.73 19.11 -15.51
CA ILE A 193 4.53 18.58 -16.18
C ILE A 193 3.40 19.62 -16.19
N ALA A 194 3.20 20.33 -15.07
CA ALA A 194 2.14 21.32 -14.95
C ALA A 194 2.34 22.53 -15.89
N THR A 195 3.60 22.92 -16.12
CA THR A 195 3.97 24.07 -16.94
C THR A 195 4.34 23.70 -18.38
N GLY A 196 4.55 22.41 -18.67
CA GLY A 196 5.07 21.97 -19.96
C GLY A 196 6.49 22.48 -20.23
N GLY A 197 7.23 22.88 -19.18
CA GLY A 197 8.58 23.45 -19.26
C GLY A 197 8.64 24.98 -19.36
N ASP A 198 7.50 25.67 -19.51
CA ASP A 198 7.41 27.12 -19.50
C ASP A 198 6.81 27.61 -18.17
N PRO A 199 7.62 28.19 -17.26
CA PRO A 199 7.15 28.63 -15.95
C PRO A 199 6.13 29.78 -15.98
N THR A 200 5.94 30.40 -17.12
CA THR A 200 4.96 31.52 -17.31
C THR A 200 3.59 31.03 -17.76
N SER A 201 3.46 29.76 -18.16
CA SER A 201 2.21 29.18 -18.67
C SER A 201 1.83 27.91 -17.88
N LEU A 202 0.53 27.80 -17.52
CA LEU A 202 -0.05 26.57 -17.00
C LEU A 202 -0.66 25.79 -18.16
N ASN A 203 -0.05 24.69 -18.56
CA ASN A 203 -0.57 23.79 -19.60
C ASN A 203 -1.66 22.84 -19.07
N ILE A 204 -1.98 22.91 -17.78
CA ILE A 204 -3.02 22.11 -17.13
C ILE A 204 -4.15 23.05 -16.72
N SER A 205 -5.41 22.63 -16.94
CA SER A 205 -6.55 23.39 -16.44
C SER A 205 -6.49 23.53 -14.91
N PRO A 206 -6.83 24.69 -14.33
CA PRO A 206 -6.82 24.87 -12.87
C PRO A 206 -7.67 23.83 -12.13
N LEU A 207 -8.80 23.41 -12.70
CA LEU A 207 -9.66 22.37 -12.15
C LEU A 207 -8.97 20.99 -12.18
N GLY A 208 -8.22 20.68 -13.25
CA GLY A 208 -7.44 19.45 -13.38
C GLY A 208 -6.32 19.38 -12.33
N LEU A 209 -5.64 20.50 -12.09
CA LEU A 209 -4.63 20.60 -11.04
C LEU A 209 -5.22 20.38 -9.64
N ILE A 210 -6.35 21.03 -9.34
CA ILE A 210 -7.05 20.84 -8.06
C ILE A 210 -7.49 19.38 -7.89
N ALA A 211 -8.09 18.77 -8.91
CA ALA A 211 -8.51 17.38 -8.88
C ALA A 211 -7.32 16.44 -8.63
N GLY A 212 -6.17 16.68 -9.27
CA GLY A 212 -4.94 15.90 -9.06
C GLY A 212 -4.34 16.07 -7.66
N LEU A 213 -4.34 17.27 -7.11
CA LEU A 213 -3.89 17.51 -5.73
C LEU A 213 -4.81 16.85 -4.69
N MET A 214 -6.13 16.97 -4.89
CA MET A 214 -7.11 16.28 -4.05
C MET A 214 -6.97 14.75 -4.15
N CYS A 215 -6.62 14.24 -5.33
CA CYS A 215 -6.27 12.83 -5.54
C CYS A 215 -5.05 12.43 -4.72
N ALA A 216 -3.99 13.24 -4.66
CA ALA A 216 -2.80 12.96 -3.85
C ALA A 216 -3.12 12.91 -2.34
N VAL A 217 -3.96 13.83 -1.84
CA VAL A 217 -4.43 13.81 -0.44
C VAL A 217 -5.24 12.54 -0.17
N SER A 218 -6.18 12.21 -1.04
CA SER A 218 -7.02 11.03 -0.91
C SER A 218 -6.20 9.72 -1.02
N ALA A 219 -5.21 9.68 -1.90
CA ALA A 219 -4.29 8.55 -2.01
C ALA A 219 -3.43 8.37 -0.74
N THR A 220 -3.11 9.47 -0.04
CA THR A 220 -2.50 9.41 1.29
C THR A 220 -3.45 8.77 2.31
N CYS A 221 -4.72 9.16 2.31
CA CYS A 221 -5.75 8.53 3.14
C CYS A 221 -5.89 7.03 2.83
N MET A 222 -5.81 6.65 1.56
CA MET A 222 -5.84 5.27 1.11
C MET A 222 -4.67 4.44 1.67
N ALA A 223 -3.50 5.03 1.87
CA ALA A 223 -2.35 4.36 2.47
C ALA A 223 -2.41 4.31 4.00
N VAL A 224 -2.87 5.39 4.64
CA VAL A 224 -2.78 5.55 6.10
C VAL A 224 -3.98 4.93 6.84
N ILE A 225 -5.21 5.12 6.33
CA ILE A 225 -6.42 4.66 7.04
C ILE A 225 -6.42 3.14 7.26
N PRO A 226 -6.15 2.27 6.26
CA PRO A 226 -6.22 0.83 6.45
C PRO A 226 -4.97 0.25 7.12
N ALA A 227 -3.92 1.03 7.36
CA ALA A 227 -2.63 0.56 7.87
C ALA A 227 -2.74 -0.25 9.17
N LYS A 228 -3.72 0.05 10.02
CA LYS A 228 -3.96 -0.66 11.27
C LYS A 228 -4.64 -2.02 11.07
N ILE A 229 -5.62 -2.12 10.16
CA ILE A 229 -6.41 -3.34 9.93
C ILE A 229 -5.77 -4.28 8.90
N LEU A 230 -4.90 -3.76 8.04
CA LEU A 230 -4.24 -4.52 6.97
C LEU A 230 -3.42 -5.72 7.47
N PRO A 231 -2.59 -5.59 8.54
CA PRO A 231 -1.79 -6.72 9.05
C PRO A 231 -2.65 -7.84 9.65
N GLU A 232 -3.79 -7.50 10.26
CA GLU A 232 -4.67 -8.47 10.92
C GLU A 232 -5.53 -9.25 9.93
N TYR A 233 -6.15 -8.55 8.99
CA TYR A 233 -7.14 -9.14 8.07
C TYR A 233 -6.57 -9.49 6.69
N GLY A 234 -5.39 -8.97 6.34
CA GLY A 234 -4.78 -9.15 5.04
C GLY A 234 -5.32 -8.20 3.96
N SER A 235 -4.44 -7.86 3.01
CA SER A 235 -4.77 -6.91 1.93
C SER A 235 -5.98 -7.33 1.08
N PRO A 236 -6.13 -8.60 0.63
CA PRO A 236 -7.27 -9.00 -0.19
C PRO A 236 -8.60 -8.80 0.52
N THR A 237 -8.70 -9.16 1.80
CA THR A 237 -9.94 -9.06 2.59
C THR A 237 -10.36 -7.61 2.80
N VAL A 238 -9.42 -6.75 3.22
CA VAL A 238 -9.70 -5.33 3.47
C VAL A 238 -10.03 -4.60 2.17
N THR A 239 -9.20 -4.76 1.13
CA THR A 239 -9.40 -4.08 -0.16
C THR A 239 -10.63 -4.60 -0.89
N GLY A 240 -10.86 -5.91 -0.91
CA GLY A 240 -12.03 -6.52 -1.55
C GLY A 240 -13.34 -6.07 -0.89
N SER A 241 -13.40 -6.07 0.44
CA SER A 241 -14.56 -5.58 1.20
C SER A 241 -14.82 -4.09 0.93
N ALA A 242 -13.76 -3.28 0.92
CA ALA A 242 -13.88 -1.85 0.67
C ALA A 242 -14.30 -1.54 -0.77
N MET A 243 -13.73 -2.25 -1.77
CA MET A 243 -14.11 -2.08 -3.18
C MET A 243 -15.55 -2.49 -3.45
N LEU A 244 -15.99 -3.62 -2.88
CA LEU A 244 -17.38 -4.04 -3.03
C LEU A 244 -18.35 -3.05 -2.39
N THR A 245 -18.05 -2.59 -1.17
CA THR A 245 -18.86 -1.58 -0.47
C THR A 245 -18.88 -0.27 -1.26
N ALA A 246 -17.73 0.18 -1.77
CA ALA A 246 -17.63 1.36 -2.63
C ALA A 246 -18.45 1.20 -3.91
N GLY A 247 -18.37 0.04 -4.57
CA GLY A 247 -19.14 -0.28 -5.75
C GLY A 247 -20.65 -0.24 -5.51
N ILE A 248 -21.12 -0.84 -4.42
CA ILE A 248 -22.56 -0.83 -4.05
C ILE A 248 -23.01 0.61 -3.79
N VAL A 249 -22.27 1.39 -3.00
CA VAL A 249 -22.61 2.78 -2.69
C VAL A 249 -22.64 3.64 -3.94
N SER A 250 -21.63 3.54 -4.80
CA SER A 250 -21.56 4.33 -6.04
C SER A 250 -22.67 3.93 -7.01
N CYS A 251 -22.96 2.64 -7.18
CA CYS A 251 -24.09 2.19 -8.03
C CYS A 251 -25.46 2.64 -7.48
N ALA A 252 -25.64 2.66 -6.17
CA ALA A 252 -26.87 3.16 -5.55
C ALA A 252 -27.08 4.66 -5.76
N VAL A 253 -25.99 5.45 -5.80
CA VAL A 253 -26.03 6.91 -5.99
C VAL A 253 -26.16 7.27 -7.47
N VAL A 254 -25.39 6.62 -8.33
CA VAL A 254 -25.25 6.97 -9.77
C VAL A 254 -26.35 6.31 -10.63
N GLN A 255 -26.88 5.16 -10.17
CA GLN A 255 -27.89 4.37 -10.92
C GLN A 255 -27.46 4.15 -12.39
N PRO A 256 -26.36 3.42 -12.63
CA PRO A 256 -25.71 3.32 -13.95
C PRO A 256 -26.50 2.52 -15.01
N TRP A 257 -27.69 2.03 -14.69
CA TRP A 257 -28.58 1.29 -15.59
C TRP A 257 -29.60 2.17 -16.31
#